data_bd8bb5bc155cf9366e291a68c76763f1
#
_entry.id   bd8bb5bc155cf9366e291a68c76763f1
#
_cell.length_a   1.000
_cell.length_b   1.000
_cell.length_c   1.000
_cell.angle_alpha   90.00
_cell.angle_beta   90.00
_cell.angle_gamma   90.00
#
_symmetry.space_group_name_H-M   'P 1'
#
loop_
_entity.id
_entity.type
_entity.pdbx_description
1 polymer ?
#
loop_
_entity_poly.entity_id
_entity_poly.type
_entity_poly.pdbx_seq_one_letter_code
_entity_poly.pdbx_strand_id
1 'polypeptide(L)'
;MGTKLPRKLEQKMQVVGEQIRLARLRRNLSIAQIAERVTCSPLTVSRIEKGVPTVAICIYLRVLYALQLDDDILLLAKEDAMGKAL
;
A
#
# COMPACT_ATOMS: atom_id res chain seq x y z
N MET A 1 -3.99 21.28 0.59
CA MET A 1 -4.11 20.93 1.08
C MET A 1 -3.89 20.19 2.07
N GLY A 2 -3.80 20.10 2.92
CA GLY A 2 -3.72 19.61 4.23
C GLY A 2 -3.62 18.14 4.43
N THR A 3 -2.97 17.48 3.57
CA THR A 3 -2.92 16.02 3.68
C THR A 3 -1.64 15.54 4.32
N LYS A 4 -0.83 16.45 4.86
CA LYS A 4 0.39 16.03 5.51
C LYS A 4 0.06 15.34 6.84
N LEU A 5 0.61 14.15 7.02
CA LEU A 5 0.38 13.36 8.23
C LEU A 5 1.36 13.76 9.34
N PRO A 6 0.95 13.61 10.62
CA PRO A 6 1.93 13.66 11.70
C PRO A 6 3.05 12.65 11.46
N ARG A 7 4.22 12.95 12.01
CA ARG A 7 5.41 12.14 11.76
C ARG A 7 5.22 10.66 12.07
N LYS A 8 4.53 10.34 13.16
CA LYS A 8 4.27 8.96 13.54
C LYS A 8 3.51 8.20 12.46
N LEU A 9 2.49 8.85 11.89
CA LEU A 9 1.66 8.21 10.87
C LEU A 9 2.41 8.15 9.54
N GLU A 10 3.20 9.16 9.25
CA GLU A 10 4.04 9.17 8.06
C GLU A 10 5.01 7.98 8.07
N GLN A 11 5.62 7.70 9.23
CA GLN A 11 6.51 6.58 9.37
C GLN A 11 5.80 5.25 9.14
N LYS A 12 4.55 5.13 9.60
CA LYS A 12 3.77 3.91 9.35
C LYS A 12 3.51 3.71 7.87
N MET A 13 3.21 4.79 7.16
CA MET A 13 3.01 4.70 5.71
C MET A 13 4.30 4.30 4.99
N GLN A 14 5.45 4.79 5.47
CA GLN A 14 6.72 4.41 4.89
C GLN A 14 7.01 2.93 5.10
N VAL A 15 6.65 2.38 6.25
CA VAL A 15 6.79 0.94 6.51
C VAL A 15 5.93 0.15 5.54
N VAL A 16 4.67 0.55 5.37
CA VAL A 16 3.77 -0.12 4.44
C VAL A 16 4.34 -0.08 3.02
N GLY A 17 4.82 1.09 2.59
CA GLY A 17 5.39 1.24 1.26
C GLY A 17 6.61 0.35 1.06
N GLU A 18 7.46 0.27 2.06
CA GLU A 18 8.66 -0.57 1.96
C GLU A 18 8.29 -2.06 1.92
N GLN A 19 7.27 -2.46 2.66
CA GLN A 19 6.80 -3.85 2.60
C GLN A 19 6.28 -4.20 1.21
N ILE A 20 5.56 -3.28 0.59
CA ILE A 20 5.07 -3.49 -0.78
C ILE A 20 6.25 -3.57 -1.76
N ARG A 21 7.22 -2.69 -1.59
CA ARG A 21 8.42 -2.71 -2.44
C ARG A 21 9.15 -4.06 -2.34
N LEU A 22 9.36 -4.54 -1.12
CA LEU A 22 10.05 -5.81 -0.91
C LEU A 22 9.25 -6.97 -1.49
N ALA A 23 7.93 -6.94 -1.37
CA ALA A 23 7.09 -7.98 -1.96
C ALA A 23 7.23 -8.01 -3.48
N ARG A 24 7.30 -6.82 -4.09
CA ARG A 24 7.52 -6.73 -5.54
C ARG A 24 8.88 -7.31 -5.92
N LEU A 25 9.92 -6.93 -5.19
CA LEU A 25 11.28 -7.38 -5.48
C LEU A 25 11.41 -8.89 -5.32
N ARG A 26 10.77 -9.47 -4.30
CA ARG A 26 10.79 -10.91 -4.11
C ARG A 26 10.18 -11.67 -5.28
N ARG A 27 9.34 -11.02 -6.06
CA ARG A 27 8.69 -11.63 -7.22
C ARG A 27 9.40 -11.27 -8.54
N ASN A 28 10.55 -10.59 -8.44
CA ASN A 28 11.33 -10.16 -9.59
C ASN A 28 10.50 -9.31 -10.57
N LEU A 29 9.64 -8.46 -10.02
CA LEU A 29 8.81 -7.57 -10.83
C LEU A 29 9.34 -6.15 -10.76
N SER A 30 9.30 -5.45 -11.90
CA SER A 30 9.66 -4.04 -11.94
C SER A 30 8.45 -3.17 -11.60
N ILE A 31 8.72 -1.90 -11.27
CA ILE A 31 7.65 -0.93 -11.06
C ILE A 31 6.78 -0.83 -12.32
N ALA A 32 7.42 -0.80 -13.50
CA ALA A 32 6.69 -0.70 -14.76
C ALA A 32 5.75 -1.89 -14.96
N GLN A 33 6.18 -3.08 -14.59
CA GLN A 33 5.33 -4.26 -14.73
C GLN A 33 4.11 -4.20 -13.80
N ILE A 34 4.31 -3.76 -12.57
CA ILE A 34 3.18 -3.60 -11.66
C ILE A 34 2.23 -2.52 -12.19
N ALA A 35 2.78 -1.38 -12.61
CA ALA A 35 1.96 -0.27 -13.11
C ALA A 35 1.10 -0.70 -14.30
N GLU A 36 1.67 -1.50 -15.18
CA GLU A 36 0.93 -2.02 -16.34
C GLU A 36 -0.23 -2.91 -15.90
N ARG A 37 0.02 -3.78 -14.93
CA ARG A 37 -0.99 -4.73 -14.46
C ARG A 37 -2.15 -4.02 -13.75
N VAL A 38 -1.86 -2.93 -13.04
CA VAL A 38 -2.92 -2.24 -12.29
C VAL A 38 -3.49 -1.05 -13.06
N THR A 39 -3.00 -0.80 -14.25
CA THR A 39 -3.48 0.28 -15.11
C THR A 39 -3.29 1.64 -14.44
N CYS A 40 -2.09 1.90 -13.95
CA CYS A 40 -1.73 3.21 -13.43
C CYS A 40 -0.32 3.55 -13.88
N SER A 41 0.13 4.78 -13.57
CA SER A 41 1.46 5.20 -13.98
C SER A 41 2.53 4.59 -13.08
N PRO A 42 3.75 4.39 -13.60
CA PRO A 42 4.87 3.98 -12.75
C PRO A 42 5.12 4.95 -11.61
N LEU A 43 4.86 6.25 -11.81
CA LEU A 43 5.01 7.22 -10.74
C LEU A 43 4.07 6.93 -9.58
N THR A 44 2.84 6.50 -9.88
CA THR A 44 1.88 6.15 -8.82
C THR A 44 2.39 4.96 -8.00
N VAL A 45 2.91 3.93 -8.65
CA VAL A 45 3.49 2.79 -7.93
C VAL A 45 4.67 3.24 -7.08
N SER A 46 5.53 4.08 -7.64
CA SER A 46 6.67 4.62 -6.91
C SER A 46 6.22 5.39 -5.65
N ARG A 47 5.16 6.18 -5.76
CA ARG A 47 4.62 6.93 -4.63
C ARG A 47 4.12 5.99 -3.53
N ILE A 48 3.43 4.91 -3.91
CA ILE A 48 2.98 3.91 -2.95
C ILE A 48 4.17 3.32 -2.20
N GLU A 49 5.24 2.98 -2.91
CA GLU A 49 6.40 2.36 -2.28
C GLU A 49 7.18 3.32 -1.40
N LYS A 50 7.01 4.62 -1.61
CA LYS A 50 7.62 5.64 -0.76
C LYS A 50 6.73 6.03 0.41
N GLY A 51 5.55 5.46 0.50
CA GLY A 51 4.65 5.73 1.60
C GLY A 51 3.84 7.01 1.46
N VAL A 52 3.68 7.52 0.24
CA VAL A 52 2.87 8.71 0.02
C VAL A 52 1.41 8.41 0.36
N PRO A 53 0.80 9.14 1.30
CA PRO A 53 -0.52 8.78 1.81
C PRO A 53 -1.69 9.26 0.96
N THR A 54 -1.44 10.04 -0.06
CA THR A 54 -2.51 10.65 -0.86
C THR A 54 -2.91 9.82 -2.07
N VAL A 55 -2.38 8.60 -2.20
CA VAL A 55 -2.81 7.69 -3.25
C VAL A 55 -4.09 6.99 -2.78
N ALA A 56 -5.09 6.93 -3.65
CA ALA A 56 -6.36 6.32 -3.30
C ALA A 56 -6.19 4.87 -2.88
N ILE A 57 -6.98 4.45 -1.89
CA ILE A 57 -6.88 3.08 -1.39
C ILE A 57 -7.20 2.04 -2.46
N CYS A 58 -8.05 2.37 -3.43
CA CYS A 58 -8.35 1.42 -4.49
C CYS A 58 -7.12 1.09 -5.32
N ILE A 59 -6.17 2.04 -5.45
CA ILE A 59 -4.93 1.78 -6.17
C ILE A 59 -4.01 0.91 -5.32
N TYR A 60 -3.94 1.18 -4.01
CA TYR A 60 -3.22 0.29 -3.09
C TYR A 60 -3.74 -1.14 -3.22
N LEU A 61 -5.06 -1.29 -3.21
CA LEU A 61 -5.67 -2.60 -3.29
C LEU A 61 -5.32 -3.31 -4.60
N ARG A 62 -5.33 -2.57 -5.71
CA ARG A 62 -4.95 -3.15 -7.01
C ARG A 62 -3.49 -3.59 -7.03
N VAL A 63 -2.60 -2.81 -6.43
CA VAL A 63 -1.18 -3.18 -6.36
C VAL A 63 -1.03 -4.44 -5.51
N LEU A 64 -1.70 -4.50 -4.37
CA LEU A 64 -1.67 -5.71 -3.54
C LEU A 64 -2.21 -6.91 -4.31
N TYR A 65 -3.28 -6.72 -5.07
CA TYR A 65 -3.84 -7.81 -5.88
C TYR A 65 -2.82 -8.31 -6.92
N ALA A 66 -2.11 -7.38 -7.56
CA ALA A 66 -1.09 -7.76 -8.53
C ALA A 66 0.05 -8.55 -7.88
N LEU A 67 0.26 -8.35 -6.58
CA LEU A 67 1.26 -9.09 -5.80
C LEU A 67 0.66 -10.33 -5.13
N GLN A 68 -0.63 -10.58 -5.31
CA GLN A 68 -1.39 -11.65 -4.67
C GLN A 68 -1.42 -11.50 -3.14
N LEU A 69 -1.46 -10.26 -2.68
CA LEU A 69 -1.52 -9.91 -1.25
C LEU A 69 -2.77 -9.10 -0.93
N ASP A 70 -3.79 -9.14 -1.78
CA ASP A 70 -4.99 -8.34 -1.58
C ASP A 70 -5.74 -8.72 -0.29
N ASP A 71 -5.62 -9.97 0.17
CA ASP A 71 -6.26 -10.36 1.42
C ASP A 71 -5.67 -9.64 2.63
N ASP A 72 -4.47 -9.06 2.51
CA ASP A 72 -3.89 -8.30 3.60
C ASP A 72 -4.77 -7.10 3.99
N ILE A 73 -5.58 -6.59 3.06
CA ILE A 73 -6.46 -5.47 3.37
C ILE A 73 -7.50 -5.88 4.43
N LEU A 74 -7.84 -7.15 4.50
CA LEU A 74 -8.83 -7.65 5.45
C LEU A 74 -8.30 -7.66 6.89
N LEU A 75 -7.00 -7.47 7.06
CA LEU A 75 -6.38 -7.43 8.38
C LEU A 75 -6.47 -6.05 9.04
N LEU A 76 -6.88 -5.04 8.29
CA LEU A 76 -6.99 -3.69 8.83
C LEU A 76 -8.04 -3.68 9.94
N ALA A 77 -7.60 -3.29 11.15
CA ALA A 77 -8.44 -3.19 12.34
C ALA A 77 -9.13 -4.50 12.75
N LYS A 78 -8.67 -5.63 12.22
CA LYS A 78 -9.31 -6.91 12.51
C LYS A 78 -9.18 -7.28 13.99
N GLU A 79 -8.03 -7.02 14.61
CA GLU A 79 -7.78 -7.37 16.01
C GLU A 79 -8.04 -6.17 16.90
N ASP A 80 -9.30 -5.79 17.02
CA ASP A 80 -9.71 -4.65 17.83
C ASP A 80 -10.39 -5.16 19.08
N ALA A 81 -9.69 -5.15 20.20
CA ALA A 81 -10.23 -5.64 21.46
C ALA A 81 -11.45 -4.84 21.93
N MET A 82 -11.49 -3.56 21.62
CA MET A 82 -12.62 -2.71 22.04
C MET A 82 -13.84 -2.89 21.15
N GLY A 83 -13.64 -3.35 19.91
CA GLY A 83 -14.74 -3.53 18.97
C GLY A 83 -15.40 -4.87 19.02
N LYS A 84 -14.92 -5.78 19.82
CA LYS A 84 -15.42 -7.15 19.79
C LYS A 84 -16.85 -7.30 20.28
N ALA A 85 -17.34 -6.34 21.04
CA ALA A 85 -18.71 -6.39 21.54
C ALA A 85 -19.75 -6.08 20.48
N LEU A 86 -19.33 -5.56 19.34
CA LEU A 86 -20.24 -5.25 18.24
C LEU A 86 -20.45 -6.49 17.33
#